data_1270937908f31ba6a93fb18d0016cc82
#
_entry.id   1270937908f31ba6a93fb18d0016cc82
#
_cell.length_a   1.000
_cell.length_b   1.000
_cell.length_c   1.000
_cell.angle_alpha   90.00
_cell.angle_beta   90.00
_cell.angle_gamma   90.00
#
_symmetry.space_group_name_H-M   'P 1'
#
loop_
_entity.id
_entity.type
_entity.pdbx_description
1 polymer ?
#
loop_
_entity_poly.entity_id
_entity_poly.type
_entity_poly.pdbx_seq_one_letter_code
_entity_poly.pdbx_strand_id
1 'polypeptide(L)'
;MINTVLDTFIPGDYKLGMPSASKVDFNAYQHEHGIQQIVIDFLSELTKISLDTFAKEFKELDEEQRMYVLGAHKLINIRLFSTFLKHCFQAYYSDKEILSILQVGASPPFPEGNTLEEDDWNILIPVYERGSIYRTFDKD
;
A
#
# COMPACT_ATOMS: atom_id res chain seq x y z
N MET A 1 18.42 3.44 -8.84
CA MET A 1 17.40 2.80 -9.68
C MET A 1 16.04 2.62 -8.95
N ILE A 2 16.01 2.03 -7.76
CA ILE A 2 14.74 1.80 -7.04
C ILE A 2 13.92 3.08 -6.87
N ASN A 3 14.51 4.17 -6.41
CA ASN A 3 13.80 5.44 -6.22
C ASN A 3 13.15 5.97 -7.51
N THR A 4 13.83 5.82 -8.65
CA THR A 4 13.26 6.20 -9.96
C THR A 4 12.05 5.34 -10.30
N VAL A 5 12.08 4.06 -10.00
CA VAL A 5 10.95 3.14 -10.20
C VAL A 5 9.78 3.52 -9.29
N LEU A 6 10.04 3.75 -8.01
CA LEU A 6 9.03 4.18 -7.04
C LEU A 6 8.34 5.48 -7.47
N ASP A 7 9.13 6.48 -7.88
CA ASP A 7 8.61 7.78 -8.35
C ASP A 7 7.87 7.67 -9.69
N THR A 8 8.19 6.67 -10.52
CA THR A 8 7.41 6.41 -11.74
C THR A 8 6.04 5.83 -11.41
N PHE A 9 5.90 5.02 -10.36
CA PHE A 9 4.60 4.51 -9.90
C PHE A 9 3.80 5.56 -9.12
N ILE A 10 4.47 6.32 -8.25
CA ILE A 10 3.83 7.32 -7.39
C ILE A 10 4.70 8.58 -7.41
N PRO A 11 4.49 9.46 -8.40
CA PRO A 11 5.30 10.67 -8.57
C PRO A 11 5.05 11.73 -7.48
N GLY A 12 4.00 11.53 -6.68
CA GLY A 12 3.52 12.53 -5.73
C GLY A 12 2.59 13.57 -6.39
N ASP A 13 2.00 14.43 -5.58
CA ASP A 13 1.12 15.51 -6.04
C ASP A 13 1.39 16.77 -5.21
N TYR A 14 1.99 17.77 -5.86
CA TYR A 14 2.33 19.02 -5.20
C TYR A 14 1.08 19.79 -4.71
N LYS A 15 -0.05 19.70 -5.41
CA LYS A 15 -1.29 20.39 -5.03
C LYS A 15 -1.93 19.80 -3.78
N LEU A 16 -1.79 18.49 -3.63
CA LEU A 16 -2.27 17.77 -2.45
C LEU A 16 -1.21 17.67 -1.34
N GLY A 17 -0.01 18.18 -1.56
CA GLY A 17 1.10 18.06 -0.63
C GLY A 17 1.62 16.62 -0.48
N MET A 18 1.25 15.73 -1.41
CA MET A 18 1.66 14.31 -1.35
C MET A 18 3.09 14.17 -1.91
N PRO A 19 4.05 13.67 -1.12
CA PRO A 19 5.41 13.43 -1.61
C PRO A 19 5.45 12.26 -2.60
N SER A 20 6.54 12.19 -3.39
CA SER A 20 6.79 11.01 -4.22
C SER A 20 7.19 9.80 -3.39
N ALA A 21 7.02 8.60 -3.94
CA ALA A 21 7.28 7.35 -3.21
C ALA A 21 8.74 7.16 -2.80
N SER A 22 9.69 7.81 -3.46
CA SER A 22 11.11 7.77 -3.06
C SER A 22 11.40 8.47 -1.72
N LYS A 23 10.45 9.23 -1.17
CA LYS A 23 10.57 9.87 0.15
C LYS A 23 10.27 8.92 1.31
N VAL A 24 9.56 7.84 1.05
CA VAL A 24 9.30 6.78 2.04
C VAL A 24 10.53 5.87 2.15
N ASP A 25 10.85 5.42 3.36
CA ASP A 25 11.95 4.47 3.59
C ASP A 25 11.57 3.06 3.12
N PHE A 26 11.55 2.88 1.79
CA PHE A 26 11.28 1.59 1.18
C PHE A 26 12.34 0.53 1.54
N ASN A 27 13.55 0.98 1.92
CA ASN A 27 14.62 0.07 2.33
C ASN A 27 14.31 -0.59 3.67
N ALA A 28 13.87 0.19 4.67
CA ALA A 28 13.40 -0.36 5.93
C ALA A 28 12.20 -1.30 5.70
N TYR A 29 11.21 -0.86 4.91
CA TYR A 29 10.04 -1.66 4.57
C TYR A 29 10.40 -3.02 3.96
N GLN A 30 11.28 -3.06 2.96
CA GLN A 30 11.64 -4.33 2.33
C GLN A 30 12.35 -5.31 3.28
N HIS A 31 13.13 -4.82 4.25
CA HIS A 31 13.75 -5.65 5.28
C HIS A 31 12.74 -6.20 6.27
N GLU A 32 11.84 -5.36 6.75
CA GLU A 32 10.78 -5.74 7.69
C GLU A 32 9.85 -6.81 7.11
N HIS A 33 9.53 -6.68 5.81
CA HIS A 33 8.58 -7.58 5.14
C HIS A 33 9.26 -8.75 4.38
N GLY A 34 10.59 -8.85 4.43
CA GLY A 34 11.34 -9.95 3.81
C GLY A 34 11.21 -10.03 2.28
N ILE A 35 11.04 -8.89 1.60
CA ILE A 35 10.77 -8.83 0.15
C ILE A 35 12.00 -8.48 -0.70
N GLN A 36 13.20 -8.52 -0.15
CA GLN A 36 14.42 -8.12 -0.84
C GLN A 36 14.61 -8.87 -2.16
N GLN A 37 14.32 -10.18 -2.18
CA GLN A 37 14.46 -11.00 -3.39
C GLN A 37 13.47 -10.57 -4.48
N ILE A 38 12.22 -10.25 -4.11
CA ILE A 38 11.20 -9.73 -5.04
C ILE A 38 11.68 -8.42 -5.69
N VAL A 39 12.29 -7.55 -4.89
CA VAL A 39 12.84 -6.28 -5.37
C VAL A 39 14.00 -6.51 -6.33
N ILE A 40 14.94 -7.40 -5.98
CA ILE A 40 16.09 -7.74 -6.82
C ILE A 40 15.62 -8.31 -8.17
N ASP A 41 14.72 -9.28 -8.14
CA ASP A 41 14.22 -9.94 -9.34
C ASP A 41 13.50 -8.93 -10.25
N PHE A 42 12.63 -8.10 -9.67
CA PHE A 42 11.92 -7.05 -10.41
C PHE A 42 12.88 -6.06 -11.08
N LEU A 43 13.86 -5.53 -10.33
CA LEU A 43 14.82 -4.58 -10.85
C LEU A 43 15.74 -5.20 -11.92
N SER A 44 16.10 -6.48 -11.77
CA SER A 44 16.91 -7.21 -12.75
C SER A 44 16.16 -7.39 -14.08
N GLU A 45 14.91 -7.86 -14.03
CA GLU A 45 14.08 -8.00 -15.23
C GLU A 45 13.82 -6.64 -15.90
N LEU A 46 13.55 -5.61 -15.12
CA LEU A 46 13.32 -4.25 -15.62
C LEU A 46 14.57 -3.68 -16.32
N THR A 47 15.74 -3.89 -15.72
CA THR A 47 17.03 -3.48 -16.31
C THR A 47 17.24 -4.16 -17.66
N LYS A 48 17.00 -5.48 -17.74
CA LYS A 48 17.13 -6.23 -18.98
C LYS A 48 16.23 -5.67 -20.08
N ILE A 49 14.95 -5.44 -19.80
CA ILE A 49 14.01 -4.89 -20.79
C ILE A 49 14.46 -3.49 -21.24
N SER A 50 14.92 -2.65 -20.30
CA SER A 50 15.40 -1.30 -20.59
C SER A 50 16.60 -1.31 -21.54
N LEU A 51 17.59 -2.16 -21.28
CA LEU A 51 18.79 -2.29 -22.10
C LEU A 51 18.47 -2.91 -23.47
N ASP A 52 17.62 -3.96 -23.53
CA ASP A 52 17.24 -4.62 -24.77
C ASP A 52 16.44 -3.70 -25.70
N THR A 53 15.62 -2.79 -25.11
CA THR A 53 14.71 -1.93 -25.89
C THR A 53 15.34 -0.60 -26.28
N PHE A 54 16.05 0.04 -25.34
CA PHE A 54 16.54 1.42 -25.49
C PHE A 54 18.06 1.55 -25.40
N ALA A 55 18.78 0.47 -25.10
CA ALA A 55 20.23 0.47 -24.84
C ALA A 55 20.65 1.47 -23.75
N LYS A 56 19.77 1.73 -22.77
CA LYS A 56 19.95 2.67 -21.65
C LYS A 56 19.52 2.04 -20.35
N GLU A 57 20.11 2.48 -19.22
CA GLU A 57 19.61 2.10 -17.91
C GLU A 57 18.24 2.78 -17.64
N PHE A 58 17.37 2.11 -16.88
CA PHE A 58 16.03 2.61 -16.55
C PHE A 58 16.04 4.05 -15.98
N LYS A 59 17.04 4.42 -15.18
CA LYS A 59 17.18 5.77 -14.61
C LYS A 59 17.45 6.87 -15.66
N GLU A 60 17.99 6.50 -16.84
CA GLU A 60 18.36 7.41 -17.92
C GLU A 60 17.22 7.59 -18.94
N LEU A 61 16.17 6.80 -18.81
CA LEU A 61 14.98 6.88 -19.67
C LEU A 61 14.15 8.12 -19.30
N ASP A 62 13.48 8.67 -20.28
CA ASP A 62 12.41 9.65 -20.05
C ASP A 62 11.13 8.96 -19.51
N GLU A 63 10.12 9.77 -19.16
CA GLU A 63 8.89 9.28 -18.54
C GLU A 63 8.12 8.31 -19.47
N GLU A 64 8.00 8.62 -20.74
CA GLU A 64 7.30 7.80 -21.73
C GLU A 64 8.00 6.44 -21.91
N GLN A 65 9.33 6.45 -22.03
CA GLN A 65 10.15 5.26 -22.13
C GLN A 65 10.05 4.38 -20.87
N ARG A 66 10.04 5.00 -19.66
CA ARG A 66 9.84 4.27 -18.39
C ARG A 66 8.48 3.58 -18.35
N MET A 67 7.43 4.30 -18.73
CA MET A 67 6.08 3.73 -18.80
C MET A 67 6.00 2.57 -19.80
N TYR A 68 6.69 2.68 -20.95
CA TYR A 68 6.78 1.59 -21.92
C TYR A 68 7.45 0.35 -21.29
N VAL A 69 8.61 0.52 -20.65
CA VAL A 69 9.37 -0.59 -20.03
C VAL A 69 8.53 -1.27 -18.91
N LEU A 70 7.85 -0.49 -18.09
CA LEU A 70 6.95 -1.03 -17.06
C LEU A 70 5.77 -1.79 -17.69
N GLY A 71 5.19 -1.28 -18.77
CA GLY A 71 4.14 -1.96 -19.52
C GLY A 71 4.61 -3.28 -20.13
N ALA A 72 5.81 -3.30 -20.72
CA ALA A 72 6.42 -4.51 -21.26
C ALA A 72 6.69 -5.55 -20.15
N HIS A 73 7.26 -5.14 -19.01
CA HIS A 73 7.47 -6.03 -17.86
C HIS A 73 6.15 -6.64 -17.37
N LYS A 74 5.10 -5.82 -17.25
CA LYS A 74 3.76 -6.30 -16.85
C LYS A 74 3.24 -7.41 -17.76
N LEU A 75 3.49 -7.31 -19.08
CA LEU A 75 3.06 -8.35 -20.05
C LEU A 75 3.90 -9.63 -19.96
N ILE A 76 5.18 -9.51 -19.61
CA ILE A 76 6.10 -10.65 -19.48
C ILE A 76 5.88 -11.38 -18.16
N ASN A 77 5.79 -10.67 -17.05
CA ASN A 77 5.72 -11.24 -15.70
C ASN A 77 4.71 -10.50 -14.83
N ILE A 78 3.41 -10.65 -15.12
CA ILE A 78 2.33 -9.99 -14.40
C ILE A 78 2.32 -10.31 -12.90
N ARG A 79 2.74 -11.51 -12.50
CA ARG A 79 2.76 -11.91 -11.09
C ARG A 79 3.80 -11.12 -10.30
N LEU A 80 5.04 -11.05 -10.80
CA LEU A 80 6.10 -10.29 -10.17
C LEU A 80 5.78 -8.80 -10.17
N PHE A 81 5.28 -8.28 -11.30
CA PHE A 81 4.83 -6.89 -11.42
C PHE A 81 3.79 -6.52 -10.38
N SER A 82 2.72 -7.31 -10.26
CA SER A 82 1.62 -7.04 -9.32
C SER A 82 2.08 -7.14 -7.86
N THR A 83 2.94 -8.11 -7.56
CA THR A 83 3.48 -8.29 -6.21
C THR A 83 4.35 -7.11 -5.82
N PHE A 84 5.27 -6.69 -6.70
CA PHE A 84 6.11 -5.52 -6.44
C PHE A 84 5.28 -4.24 -6.28
N LEU A 85 4.33 -4.00 -7.20
CA LEU A 85 3.45 -2.84 -7.15
C LEU A 85 2.62 -2.79 -5.86
N LYS A 86 2.08 -3.93 -5.42
CA LYS A 86 1.37 -4.04 -4.14
C LYS A 86 2.26 -3.57 -2.97
N HIS A 87 3.51 -4.02 -2.92
CA HIS A 87 4.43 -3.62 -1.86
C HIS A 87 4.81 -2.13 -1.95
N CYS A 88 4.91 -1.56 -3.15
CA CYS A 88 5.12 -0.12 -3.31
C CYS A 88 3.97 0.68 -2.68
N PHE A 89 2.72 0.31 -2.98
CA PHE A 89 1.56 0.98 -2.39
C PHE A 89 1.45 0.74 -0.88
N GLN A 90 1.71 -0.48 -0.42
CA GLN A 90 1.68 -0.78 1.02
C GLN A 90 2.72 0.05 1.77
N ALA A 91 3.96 0.11 1.30
CA ALA A 91 5.00 0.93 1.91
C ALA A 91 4.60 2.42 1.94
N TYR A 92 4.08 2.93 0.82
CA TYR A 92 3.69 4.32 0.70
C TYR A 92 2.52 4.69 1.64
N TYR A 93 1.43 3.94 1.58
CA TYR A 93 0.22 4.24 2.36
C TYR A 93 0.25 3.75 3.81
N SER A 94 1.31 3.07 4.25
CA SER A 94 1.56 2.79 5.67
C SER A 94 2.51 3.80 6.33
N ASP A 95 3.11 4.69 5.55
CA ASP A 95 4.01 5.71 6.08
C ASP A 95 3.24 6.76 6.89
N LYS A 96 3.79 7.12 8.06
CA LYS A 96 3.14 8.03 9.02
C LYS A 96 2.94 9.44 8.46
N GLU A 97 3.88 9.94 7.65
CA GLU A 97 3.75 11.26 7.06
C GLU A 97 2.63 11.28 6.02
N ILE A 98 2.54 10.23 5.20
CA ILE A 98 1.48 10.07 4.21
C ILE A 98 0.10 9.96 4.91
N LEU A 99 -0.01 9.13 5.94
CA LEU A 99 -1.26 8.99 6.71
C LEU A 99 -1.67 10.30 7.36
N SER A 100 -0.72 11.08 7.85
CA SER A 100 -0.98 12.41 8.42
C SER A 100 -1.53 13.39 7.38
N ILE A 101 -0.96 13.41 6.17
CA ILE A 101 -1.42 14.27 5.07
C ILE A 101 -2.85 13.88 4.64
N LEU A 102 -3.13 12.58 4.60
CA LEU A 102 -4.46 12.05 4.26
C LEU A 102 -5.49 12.23 5.39
N GLN A 103 -5.09 12.73 6.57
CA GLN A 103 -5.95 12.90 7.74
C GLN A 103 -6.62 11.59 8.20
N VAL A 104 -6.07 10.44 7.82
CA VAL A 104 -6.45 9.15 8.36
C VAL A 104 -5.50 8.81 9.50
N GLY A 105 -6.03 8.41 10.63
CA GLY A 105 -5.27 8.24 11.87
C GLY A 105 -3.89 7.58 11.66
N ALA A 106 -2.84 8.36 11.85
CA ALA A 106 -1.46 7.92 11.68
C ALA A 106 -0.95 7.04 12.84
N SER A 107 -1.74 6.94 13.92
CA SER A 107 -1.40 6.10 15.07
C SER A 107 -1.87 4.67 14.82
N PRO A 108 -0.96 3.68 14.87
CA PRO A 108 -1.38 2.29 14.82
C PRO A 108 -2.30 1.98 16.02
N PRO A 109 -3.31 1.11 15.84
CA PRO A 109 -4.25 0.77 16.91
C PRO A 109 -3.58 0.05 18.11
N PHE A 110 -2.32 -0.35 17.98
CA PHE A 110 -1.53 -1.00 19.02
C PHE A 110 -0.11 -0.38 19.09
N PRO A 111 0.49 -0.30 20.31
CA PRO A 111 -0.03 -0.77 21.62
C PRO A 111 -1.00 0.21 22.30
N GLU A 112 -1.11 1.45 21.84
CA GLU A 112 -1.86 2.50 22.56
C GLU A 112 -3.36 2.49 22.27
N GLY A 113 -3.76 1.88 21.13
CA GLY A 113 -5.16 1.84 20.69
C GLY A 113 -5.76 3.21 20.38
N ASN A 114 -7.02 3.22 20.00
CA ASN A 114 -7.83 4.43 19.95
C ASN A 114 -8.60 4.54 21.26
N THR A 115 -8.61 5.72 21.86
CA THR A 115 -9.49 6.00 23.00
C THR A 115 -10.93 6.02 22.46
N LEU A 116 -11.71 5.03 22.85
CA LEU A 116 -13.14 5.02 22.56
C LEU A 116 -13.85 5.76 23.67
N GLU A 117 -14.90 6.50 23.34
CA GLU A 117 -15.83 7.02 24.34
C GLU A 117 -16.52 5.85 25.04
N GLU A 118 -16.92 6.04 26.29
CA GLU A 118 -17.67 5.01 27.01
C GLU A 118 -18.98 4.70 26.28
N ASP A 119 -19.28 3.42 26.14
CA ASP A 119 -20.50 2.97 25.49
C ASP A 119 -21.73 3.40 26.32
N ASP A 120 -22.69 4.06 25.72
CA ASP A 120 -23.98 4.36 26.34
C ASP A 120 -24.89 3.11 26.29
N TRP A 121 -24.78 2.29 27.31
CA TRP A 121 -25.62 1.07 27.46
C TRP A 121 -27.11 1.36 27.61
N ASN A 122 -27.51 2.60 27.88
CA ASN A 122 -28.91 3.00 27.99
C ASN A 122 -29.65 2.80 26.64
N ILE A 123 -28.94 2.83 25.54
CA ILE A 123 -29.47 2.53 24.20
C ILE A 123 -30.13 1.14 24.15
N LEU A 124 -29.67 0.20 24.98
CA LEU A 124 -30.19 -1.17 25.02
C LEU A 124 -31.40 -1.34 25.94
N ILE A 125 -31.75 -0.37 26.79
CA ILE A 125 -32.90 -0.46 27.72
C ILE A 125 -34.18 -0.85 26.99
N PRO A 126 -34.59 -0.24 25.83
CA PRO A 126 -35.80 -0.62 25.12
C PRO A 126 -35.77 -2.07 24.61
N VAL A 127 -34.58 -2.61 24.36
CA VAL A 127 -34.42 -4.01 23.92
C VAL A 127 -34.62 -4.96 25.10
N TYR A 128 -34.10 -4.63 26.27
CA TYR A 128 -34.32 -5.43 27.49
C TYR A 128 -35.76 -5.37 27.96
N GLU A 129 -36.40 -4.20 27.94
CA GLU A 129 -37.78 -4.01 28.34
C GLU A 129 -38.76 -4.75 27.44
N ARG A 130 -38.46 -4.85 26.14
CA ARG A 130 -39.27 -5.59 25.19
C ARG A 130 -39.33 -7.09 25.50
N GLY A 131 -38.32 -7.63 26.16
CA GLY A 131 -38.22 -9.04 26.48
C GLY A 131 -37.99 -9.95 25.25
N SER A 132 -38.19 -11.25 25.46
CA SER A 132 -37.94 -12.26 24.43
C SER A 132 -39.03 -12.20 23.36
N ILE A 133 -38.63 -12.11 22.07
CA ILE A 133 -39.51 -12.08 20.90
C ILE A 133 -39.57 -13.42 20.14
N TYR A 134 -38.81 -14.42 20.57
CA TYR A 134 -38.81 -15.75 19.94
C TYR A 134 -39.93 -16.62 20.56
N ARG A 135 -40.52 -17.48 19.71
CA ARG A 135 -41.50 -18.45 20.17
C ARG A 135 -40.79 -19.56 20.95
N THR A 136 -41.28 -19.85 22.15
CA THR A 136 -40.89 -21.07 22.86
C THR A 136 -41.50 -22.25 22.17
N PHE A 137 -40.74 -23.27 21.83
CA PHE A 137 -41.22 -24.56 21.41
C PHE A 137 -41.54 -25.37 22.67
N ASP A 138 -42.81 -25.64 22.88
CA ASP A 138 -43.22 -26.64 23.86
C ASP A 138 -42.75 -27.99 23.30
N LYS A 139 -41.89 -28.69 24.06
CA LYS A 139 -41.55 -30.07 23.76
C LYS A 139 -42.72 -30.91 24.29
N ASP A 140 -43.55 -31.43 23.40
CA ASP A 140 -44.47 -32.54 23.68
C ASP A 140 -43.65 -33.80 24.06
#